data_14eb8a756a18dc375cbdd79b4460d7b8
#
_entry.id   14eb8a756a18dc375cbdd79b4460d7b8
#
_cell.length_a   1.000
_cell.length_b   1.000
_cell.length_c   1.000
_cell.angle_alpha   90.00
_cell.angle_beta   90.00
_cell.angle_gamma   90.00
#
_symmetry.space_group_name_H-M   'P 1'
#
loop_
_entity.id
_entity.type
_entity.pdbx_description
1 polymer ?
#
loop_
_entity_poly.entity_id
_entity_poly.type
_entity_poly.pdbx_seq_one_letter_code
_entity_poly.pdbx_strand_id
1 'polypeptide(L)'
;MKILAISKKVFLELLRDKRTLILLFMAPVFIMWLMNSAFSANTETNVSIAAVDVSDSIVKSLDDVEHIKAKDYITESKANEALKDEKVDAVLIFKDENIYQVTYTNTDPGKTNLSRQVITSTLKQAQIQDQIENLKKAQEASAQAVKKAQSQSGNLQAGDSNEANIDQAETVEIKGSQADDINLSEQYIYGDEDTTFFTKMTPILMGFFVFFFVFLISGMALLKERTTGTLDRLLATPVKRSDIVYGYMLAYSLIAALQTVVIVLSTIWLLDLEVLGNIGDVIIVNILFALVALAFGLLLSTLAKSEFQMMQFIPLIITPQLFISGIIPLDSMADWVQSIGKVLPLYYAGHALSKIVLNGTSIIHLGNDLLVLSFFLVILTILNIVGLKRYRKV
;
A
#
# COMPACT_ATOMS: atom_id res chain seq x y z
N MET A 1 -19.82 -40.22 8.25
CA MET A 1 -18.64 -41.11 8.24
C MET A 1 -17.86 -41.08 6.93
N LYS A 2 -18.48 -41.13 5.71
CA LYS A 2 -17.77 -41.16 4.41
C LYS A 2 -16.93 -39.91 4.11
N ILE A 3 -17.49 -38.71 4.34
CA ILE A 3 -16.79 -37.43 4.14
C ILE A 3 -15.51 -37.37 5.00
N LEU A 4 -15.62 -37.70 6.29
CA LEU A 4 -14.47 -37.70 7.21
C LEU A 4 -13.39 -38.73 6.84
N ALA A 5 -13.79 -39.89 6.32
CA ALA A 5 -12.85 -40.91 5.87
C ALA A 5 -12.04 -40.42 4.63
N ILE A 6 -12.72 -39.75 3.67
CA ILE A 6 -12.09 -39.13 2.50
C ILE A 6 -11.19 -38.00 2.93
N SER A 7 -11.69 -37.09 3.77
CA SER A 7 -10.92 -35.96 4.29
C SER A 7 -9.64 -36.41 5.02
N LYS A 8 -9.74 -37.40 5.89
CA LYS A 8 -8.58 -37.97 6.59
C LYS A 8 -7.55 -38.56 5.61
N LYS A 9 -8.01 -39.31 4.59
CA LYS A 9 -7.13 -39.86 3.56
C LYS A 9 -6.36 -38.74 2.85
N VAL A 10 -7.10 -37.77 2.30
CA VAL A 10 -6.51 -36.67 1.54
C VAL A 10 -5.57 -35.82 2.40
N PHE A 11 -5.97 -35.53 3.64
CA PHE A 11 -5.12 -34.77 4.56
C PHE A 11 -3.82 -35.49 4.91
N LEU A 12 -3.85 -36.81 5.16
CA LEU A 12 -2.64 -37.59 5.41
C LEU A 12 -1.75 -37.70 4.17
N GLU A 13 -2.35 -37.73 2.99
CA GLU A 13 -1.60 -37.76 1.71
C GLU A 13 -0.87 -36.44 1.48
N LEU A 14 -1.53 -35.30 1.77
CA LEU A 14 -0.93 -33.97 1.74
C LEU A 14 0.22 -33.81 2.75
N LEU A 15 0.04 -34.28 3.99
CA LEU A 15 1.08 -34.23 5.02
C LEU A 15 2.32 -35.06 4.65
N ARG A 16 2.16 -36.10 3.84
CA ARG A 16 3.30 -36.90 3.35
C ARG A 16 4.07 -36.22 2.20
N ASP A 17 3.44 -35.34 1.45
CA ASP A 17 4.09 -34.56 0.39
C ASP A 17 4.78 -33.31 0.97
N LYS A 18 5.89 -33.55 1.67
CA LYS A 18 6.67 -32.50 2.33
C LYS A 18 7.13 -31.40 1.37
N ARG A 19 7.42 -31.74 0.10
CA ARG A 19 7.89 -30.76 -0.91
C ARG A 19 6.79 -29.77 -1.24
N THR A 20 5.59 -30.25 -1.52
CA THR A 20 4.42 -29.38 -1.79
C THR A 20 4.06 -28.53 -0.58
N LEU A 21 4.12 -29.09 0.65
CA LEU A 21 3.85 -28.33 1.87
C LEU A 21 4.89 -27.22 2.10
N ILE A 22 6.18 -27.52 1.97
CA ILE A 22 7.24 -26.50 2.13
C ILE A 22 7.02 -25.37 1.13
N LEU A 23 6.74 -25.69 -0.13
CA LEU A 23 6.53 -24.70 -1.17
C LEU A 23 5.26 -23.87 -0.90
N LEU A 24 4.21 -24.49 -0.40
CA LEU A 24 2.95 -23.85 -0.03
C LEU A 24 3.12 -22.75 1.03
N PHE A 25 3.93 -23.03 2.06
CA PHE A 25 4.13 -22.11 3.18
C PHE A 25 5.30 -21.14 2.95
N MET A 26 6.41 -21.64 2.37
CA MET A 26 7.62 -20.83 2.22
C MET A 26 7.58 -19.89 1.02
N ALA A 27 6.97 -20.30 -0.10
CA ALA A 27 6.96 -19.48 -1.31
C ALA A 27 6.26 -18.13 -1.12
N PRO A 28 5.04 -18.05 -0.55
CA PRO A 28 4.40 -16.76 -0.31
C PRO A 28 5.20 -15.88 0.66
N VAL A 29 5.74 -16.46 1.73
CA VAL A 29 6.56 -15.74 2.71
C VAL A 29 7.85 -15.22 2.07
N PHE A 30 8.52 -16.05 1.25
CA PHE A 30 9.72 -15.65 0.54
C PHE A 30 9.46 -14.54 -0.47
N ILE A 31 8.35 -14.62 -1.22
CA ILE A 31 7.96 -13.58 -2.18
C ILE A 31 7.66 -12.27 -1.45
N MET A 32 6.93 -12.30 -0.33
CA MET A 32 6.67 -11.12 0.48
C MET A 32 7.96 -10.53 1.07
N TRP A 33 8.86 -11.37 1.56
CA TRP A 33 10.17 -10.93 2.03
C TRP A 33 10.98 -10.27 0.91
N LEU A 34 10.98 -10.87 -0.28
CA LEU A 34 11.67 -10.32 -1.45
C LEU A 34 11.08 -8.95 -1.85
N MET A 35 9.74 -8.83 -1.85
CA MET A 35 9.07 -7.56 -2.11
C MET A 35 9.46 -6.51 -1.07
N ASN A 36 9.38 -6.82 0.21
CA ASN A 36 9.80 -5.90 1.27
C ASN A 36 11.27 -5.49 1.10
N SER A 37 12.16 -6.45 0.85
CA SER A 37 13.58 -6.17 0.62
C SER A 37 13.81 -5.28 -0.61
N ALA A 38 13.08 -5.53 -1.70
CA ALA A 38 13.18 -4.73 -2.92
C ALA A 38 12.70 -3.28 -2.72
N PHE A 39 11.62 -3.09 -1.97
CA PHE A 39 11.09 -1.74 -1.67
C PHE A 39 11.84 -1.03 -0.54
N SER A 40 12.48 -1.77 0.38
CA SER A 40 13.29 -1.20 1.47
C SER A 40 14.73 -0.90 1.06
N ALA A 41 15.25 -1.55 0.02
CA ALA A 41 16.65 -1.45 -0.41
C ALA A 41 16.98 -0.16 -1.20
N ASN A 42 16.06 0.79 -1.31
CA ASN A 42 16.23 1.97 -2.13
C ASN A 42 17.04 3.07 -1.41
N THR A 43 18.34 2.84 -1.24
CA THR A 43 19.30 3.78 -0.64
C THR A 43 19.88 4.79 -1.64
N GLU A 44 19.67 4.62 -2.95
CA GLU A 44 20.12 5.55 -4.00
C GLU A 44 18.93 5.99 -4.88
N THR A 45 17.91 6.53 -4.25
CA THR A 45 16.70 6.94 -4.97
C THR A 45 16.90 8.34 -5.54
N ASN A 46 17.07 8.46 -6.85
CA ASN A 46 17.01 9.76 -7.51
C ASN A 46 15.57 10.28 -7.48
N VAL A 47 15.37 11.44 -6.89
CA VAL A 47 14.08 12.13 -6.79
C VAL A 47 14.07 13.34 -7.69
N SER A 48 12.96 13.52 -8.41
CA SER A 48 12.72 14.70 -9.25
C SER A 48 11.60 15.54 -8.65
N ILE A 49 11.88 16.81 -8.34
CA ILE A 49 10.92 17.75 -7.75
C ILE A 49 10.59 18.82 -8.79
N ALA A 50 9.32 19.05 -9.07
CA ALA A 50 8.85 20.19 -9.84
C ALA A 50 8.58 21.36 -8.90
N ALA A 51 9.13 22.53 -9.17
CA ALA A 51 8.86 23.75 -8.43
C ALA A 51 7.97 24.69 -9.29
N VAL A 52 6.99 25.33 -8.66
CA VAL A 52 6.11 26.31 -9.32
C VAL A 52 6.03 27.55 -8.43
N ASP A 53 6.37 28.70 -8.99
CA ASP A 53 6.40 29.99 -8.28
C ASP A 53 7.31 30.02 -7.03
N VAL A 54 8.28 29.10 -6.94
CA VAL A 54 9.23 28.98 -5.83
C VAL A 54 10.47 29.83 -6.14
N SER A 55 11.08 30.46 -5.13
CA SER A 55 12.27 31.28 -5.32
C SER A 55 13.46 30.47 -5.85
N ASP A 56 14.26 31.09 -6.75
CA ASP A 56 15.45 30.47 -7.34
C ASP A 56 16.45 29.96 -6.30
N SER A 57 16.50 30.59 -5.12
CA SER A 57 17.37 30.19 -4.01
C SER A 57 16.96 28.84 -3.43
N ILE A 58 15.66 28.59 -3.26
CA ILE A 58 15.12 27.33 -2.75
C ILE A 58 15.30 26.23 -3.80
N VAL A 59 15.01 26.52 -5.08
CA VAL A 59 15.19 25.57 -6.18
C VAL A 59 16.64 25.10 -6.29
N LYS A 60 17.60 26.03 -6.22
CA LYS A 60 19.03 25.70 -6.21
C LYS A 60 19.43 24.88 -4.98
N SER A 61 18.93 25.25 -3.80
CA SER A 61 19.22 24.50 -2.58
C SER A 61 18.65 23.08 -2.62
N LEU A 62 17.53 22.85 -3.32
CA LEU A 62 17.00 21.51 -3.57
C LEU A 62 17.87 20.74 -4.56
N ASP A 63 18.33 21.38 -5.65
CA ASP A 63 19.14 20.75 -6.68
C ASP A 63 20.57 20.44 -6.22
N ASP A 64 21.08 21.17 -5.22
CA ASP A 64 22.39 20.94 -4.59
C ASP A 64 22.41 19.71 -3.68
N VAL A 65 21.25 19.13 -3.34
CA VAL A 65 21.18 17.91 -2.54
C VAL A 65 21.46 16.69 -3.42
N GLU A 66 22.36 15.83 -2.96
CA GLU A 66 22.73 14.60 -3.67
C GLU A 66 21.49 13.75 -3.94
N HIS A 67 21.35 13.22 -5.15
CA HIS A 67 20.20 12.45 -5.65
C HIS A 67 18.87 13.22 -5.84
N ILE A 68 18.86 14.54 -5.71
CA ILE A 68 17.67 15.37 -6.00
C ILE A 68 17.90 16.14 -7.31
N LYS A 69 16.84 16.22 -8.11
CA LYS A 69 16.77 17.09 -9.31
C LYS A 69 15.56 18.00 -9.19
N ALA A 70 15.79 19.28 -8.96
CA ALA A 70 14.74 20.28 -8.93
C ALA A 70 14.63 20.96 -10.31
N LYS A 71 13.39 21.09 -10.82
CA LYS A 71 13.11 21.77 -12.09
C LYS A 71 11.97 22.75 -11.93
N ASP A 72 12.16 23.96 -12.47
CA ASP A 72 11.11 24.95 -12.53
C ASP A 72 10.07 24.64 -13.62
N TYR A 73 8.81 24.77 -13.24
CA TYR A 73 7.66 24.65 -14.13
C TYR A 73 6.87 25.96 -14.14
N ILE A 74 6.51 26.42 -15.34
CA ILE A 74 5.86 27.72 -15.56
C ILE A 74 4.42 27.74 -15.02
N THR A 75 3.78 26.57 -14.90
CA THR A 75 2.37 26.47 -14.48
C THR A 75 2.12 25.22 -13.65
N GLU A 76 1.25 25.37 -12.63
CA GLU A 76 0.79 24.26 -11.78
C GLU A 76 0.20 23.09 -12.61
N SER A 77 -0.54 23.38 -13.68
CA SER A 77 -1.13 22.36 -14.56
C SER A 77 -0.08 21.46 -15.21
N LYS A 78 1.03 22.04 -15.72
CA LYS A 78 2.12 21.26 -16.34
C LYS A 78 2.91 20.46 -15.32
N ALA A 79 3.12 21.00 -14.12
CA ALA A 79 3.77 20.29 -13.04
C ALA A 79 2.93 19.09 -12.57
N ASN A 80 1.62 19.28 -12.41
CA ASN A 80 0.71 18.22 -12.05
C ASN A 80 0.54 17.14 -13.16
N GLU A 81 0.62 17.53 -14.44
CA GLU A 81 0.66 16.58 -15.55
C GLU A 81 1.95 15.75 -15.51
N ALA A 82 3.10 16.40 -15.30
CA ALA A 82 4.38 15.72 -15.15
C ALA A 82 4.41 14.77 -13.94
N LEU A 83 3.69 15.12 -12.85
CA LEU A 83 3.53 14.28 -11.66
C LEU A 83 2.67 13.05 -11.97
N LYS A 84 1.57 13.19 -12.70
CA LYS A 84 0.72 12.08 -13.14
C LYS A 84 1.42 11.16 -14.13
N ASP A 85 2.27 11.73 -15.00
CA ASP A 85 3.09 10.98 -15.96
C ASP A 85 4.35 10.35 -15.32
N GLU A 86 4.50 10.45 -13.99
CA GLU A 86 5.66 9.95 -13.22
C GLU A 86 7.02 10.50 -13.71
N LYS A 87 7.02 11.69 -14.34
CA LYS A 87 8.24 12.40 -14.75
C LYS A 87 8.89 13.14 -13.58
N VAL A 88 8.11 13.47 -12.57
CA VAL A 88 8.53 14.04 -11.29
C VAL A 88 7.85 13.31 -10.15
N ASP A 89 8.51 13.27 -8.99
CA ASP A 89 8.05 12.52 -7.81
C ASP A 89 7.27 13.39 -6.81
N ALA A 90 7.53 14.71 -6.86
CA ALA A 90 6.82 15.70 -6.05
C ALA A 90 6.67 17.02 -6.80
N VAL A 91 5.63 17.77 -6.47
CA VAL A 91 5.40 19.15 -6.94
C VAL A 91 5.34 20.07 -5.74
N LEU A 92 6.24 21.05 -5.69
CA LEU A 92 6.29 22.10 -4.67
C LEU A 92 5.74 23.40 -5.28
N ILE A 93 4.70 23.96 -4.67
CA ILE A 93 4.04 25.19 -5.13
C ILE A 93 4.08 26.21 -4.01
N PHE A 94 4.51 27.43 -4.32
CA PHE A 94 4.36 28.57 -3.44
C PHE A 94 2.97 29.18 -3.66
N LYS A 95 2.17 29.34 -2.60
CA LYS A 95 0.80 29.88 -2.69
C LYS A 95 0.69 31.30 -2.15
N ASP A 96 1.31 31.58 -1.00
CA ASP A 96 1.27 32.90 -0.34
C ASP A 96 2.39 32.97 0.72
N GLU A 97 2.53 34.13 1.40
CA GLU A 97 3.55 34.34 2.46
C GLU A 97 3.61 33.13 3.41
N ASN A 98 4.75 32.42 3.40
CA ASN A 98 5.02 31.23 4.19
C ASN A 98 4.08 30.00 4.00
N ILE A 99 3.24 29.98 2.94
CA ILE A 99 2.35 28.87 2.62
C ILE A 99 2.88 28.14 1.38
N TYR A 100 3.32 26.91 1.60
CA TYR A 100 3.75 26.02 0.52
C TYR A 100 2.79 24.83 0.44
N GLN A 101 2.47 24.43 -0.78
CA GLN A 101 1.71 23.22 -1.06
C GLN A 101 2.66 22.22 -1.73
N VAL A 102 2.71 21.01 -1.20
CA VAL A 102 3.45 19.91 -1.82
C VAL A 102 2.48 18.81 -2.19
N THR A 103 2.61 18.30 -3.42
CA THR A 103 1.84 17.15 -3.89
C THR A 103 2.83 16.04 -4.25
N TYR A 104 2.69 14.88 -3.62
CA TYR A 104 3.52 13.70 -3.87
C TYR A 104 2.77 12.70 -4.76
N THR A 105 3.48 11.99 -5.66
CA THR A 105 2.89 10.81 -6.34
C THR A 105 2.56 9.70 -5.34
N ASN A 106 3.42 9.50 -4.36
CA ASN A 106 3.31 8.47 -3.32
C ASN A 106 3.21 7.02 -3.86
N THR A 107 3.82 6.77 -5.03
CA THR A 107 3.96 5.43 -5.63
C THR A 107 5.14 4.67 -5.04
N ASP A 108 6.21 5.38 -4.68
CA ASP A 108 7.42 4.83 -4.07
C ASP A 108 7.64 5.47 -2.69
N PRO A 109 7.57 4.67 -1.59
CA PRO A 109 7.76 5.18 -0.23
C PRO A 109 9.13 5.83 -0.01
N GLY A 110 10.19 5.28 -0.61
CA GLY A 110 11.54 5.82 -0.49
C GLY A 110 11.64 7.21 -1.10
N LYS A 111 11.09 7.39 -2.30
CA LYS A 111 11.04 8.68 -2.99
C LYS A 111 10.20 9.70 -2.24
N THR A 112 9.02 9.31 -1.77
CA THR A 112 8.13 10.20 -1.02
C THR A 112 8.76 10.67 0.27
N ASN A 113 9.36 9.77 1.06
CA ASN A 113 10.02 10.12 2.33
C ASN A 113 11.24 11.00 2.09
N LEU A 114 12.07 10.71 1.07
CA LEU A 114 13.22 11.54 0.72
C LEU A 114 12.77 12.92 0.24
N SER A 115 11.76 13.01 -0.64
CA SER A 115 11.17 14.27 -1.09
C SER A 115 10.69 15.12 0.09
N ARG A 116 9.91 14.51 1.00
CA ARG A 116 9.38 15.17 2.19
C ARG A 116 10.51 15.70 3.08
N GLN A 117 11.49 14.87 3.39
CA GLN A 117 12.61 15.24 4.24
C GLN A 117 13.42 16.41 3.65
N VAL A 118 13.75 16.33 2.36
CA VAL A 118 14.55 17.35 1.68
C VAL A 118 13.77 18.65 1.54
N ILE A 119 12.50 18.61 1.10
CA ILE A 119 11.66 19.82 0.98
C ILE A 119 11.52 20.49 2.34
N THR A 120 11.17 19.75 3.38
CA THR A 120 10.98 20.30 4.75
C THR A 120 12.27 20.90 5.30
N SER A 121 13.42 20.23 5.12
CA SER A 121 14.71 20.73 5.60
C SER A 121 15.14 21.98 4.83
N THR A 122 14.97 21.99 3.50
CA THR A 122 15.36 23.15 2.67
C THR A 122 14.50 24.38 2.97
N LEU A 123 13.19 24.20 3.13
CA LEU A 123 12.29 25.30 3.51
C LEU A 123 12.62 25.86 4.89
N LYS A 124 12.88 25.01 5.89
CA LYS A 124 13.32 25.46 7.23
C LYS A 124 14.65 26.19 7.15
N GLN A 125 15.58 25.73 6.36
CA GLN A 125 16.88 26.39 6.18
C GLN A 125 16.73 27.76 5.51
N ALA A 126 15.87 27.89 4.48
CA ALA A 126 15.56 29.16 3.84
C ALA A 126 14.94 30.16 4.84
N GLN A 127 14.01 29.71 5.66
CA GLN A 127 13.38 30.53 6.70
C GLN A 127 14.42 31.06 7.73
N ILE A 128 15.32 30.19 8.19
CA ILE A 128 16.39 30.58 9.10
C ILE A 128 17.30 31.62 8.45
N GLN A 129 17.61 31.46 7.17
CA GLN A 129 18.45 32.40 6.41
C GLN A 129 17.80 33.77 6.29
N ASP A 130 16.51 33.81 5.97
CA ASP A 130 15.73 35.06 5.89
C ASP A 130 15.65 35.78 7.26
N GLN A 131 15.50 35.01 8.35
CA GLN A 131 15.53 35.57 9.71
C GLN A 131 16.91 36.18 10.05
N ILE A 132 18.00 35.48 9.72
CA ILE A 132 19.36 35.98 9.92
C ILE A 132 19.58 37.27 9.11
N GLU A 133 19.11 37.35 7.88
CA GLU A 133 19.21 38.53 7.04
C GLU A 133 18.41 39.72 7.60
N ASN A 134 17.18 39.46 8.07
CA ASN A 134 16.35 40.45 8.72
C ASN A 134 16.94 40.96 10.02
N LEU A 135 17.53 40.09 10.82
CA LEU A 135 18.27 40.49 12.05
C LEU A 135 19.49 41.34 11.73
N LYS A 136 20.27 41.01 10.70
CA LYS A 136 21.39 41.82 10.22
C LYS A 136 20.94 43.21 9.79
N LYS A 137 19.88 43.31 8.97
CA LYS A 137 19.31 44.60 8.53
C LYS A 137 18.81 45.43 9.72
N ALA A 138 18.16 44.82 10.71
CA ALA A 138 17.72 45.49 11.91
C ALA A 138 18.94 45.98 12.76
N GLN A 139 20.00 45.19 12.86
CA GLN A 139 21.22 45.56 13.55
C GLN A 139 21.98 46.71 12.85
N GLU A 140 22.05 46.69 11.52
CA GLU A 140 22.64 47.78 10.72
C GLU A 140 21.80 49.07 10.85
N ALA A 141 20.45 48.96 10.80
CA ALA A 141 19.56 50.10 10.99
C ALA A 141 19.73 50.73 12.38
N SER A 142 19.84 49.89 13.47
CA SER A 142 20.07 50.37 14.81
C SER A 142 21.44 51.00 14.97
N ALA A 143 22.49 50.44 14.37
CA ALA A 143 23.85 51.05 14.36
C ALA A 143 23.90 52.38 13.61
N GLN A 144 23.14 52.54 12.51
CA GLN A 144 22.98 53.81 11.81
C GLN A 144 22.21 54.86 12.62
N ALA A 145 21.15 54.42 13.35
CA ALA A 145 20.39 55.29 14.25
C ALA A 145 21.26 55.84 15.38
N VAL A 146 22.08 54.96 16.04
CA VAL A 146 23.02 55.35 17.06
C VAL A 146 24.08 56.33 16.52
N LYS A 147 24.66 56.10 15.32
CA LYS A 147 25.59 57.04 14.69
C LYS A 147 24.95 58.41 14.36
N LYS A 148 23.70 58.42 13.91
CA LYS A 148 22.95 59.69 13.72
C LYS A 148 22.70 60.44 15.03
N ALA A 149 22.32 59.74 16.09
CA ALA A 149 22.14 60.34 17.42
C ALA A 149 23.41 60.91 17.98
N GLN A 150 24.59 60.23 17.83
CA GLN A 150 25.88 60.74 18.23
C GLN A 150 26.34 61.95 17.42
N SER A 151 26.02 61.99 16.10
CA SER A 151 26.38 63.18 15.27
C SER A 151 25.53 64.40 15.55
N GLN A 152 24.32 64.24 16.08
CA GLN A 152 23.44 65.32 16.54
C GLN A 152 23.82 65.83 17.97
N SER A 153 24.35 64.97 18.82
CA SER A 153 24.84 65.36 20.17
C SER A 153 26.17 66.12 20.14
N GLY A 154 26.94 66.06 19.06
CA GLY A 154 28.25 66.75 18.92
C GLY A 154 28.15 68.27 18.72
N ASN A 155 26.99 68.87 18.69
CA ASN A 155 26.81 70.30 18.41
C ASN A 155 26.11 71.08 19.56
N LEU A 156 26.09 70.55 20.79
CA LEU A 156 25.66 71.28 22.00
C LEU A 156 26.88 71.57 22.87
N GLN A 157 27.35 72.80 22.73
CA GLN A 157 28.44 73.40 23.47
C GLN A 157 28.11 73.55 24.93
N ALA A 158 29.11 73.33 25.81
CA ALA A 158 29.14 73.44 27.22
C ALA A 158 28.23 74.54 27.82
N GLY A 159 27.44 74.16 28.80
CA GLY A 159 26.68 75.07 29.63
C GLY A 159 25.83 74.34 30.66
N ASP A 160 26.35 74.29 31.86
CA ASP A 160 25.74 74.16 33.17
C ASP A 160 25.11 72.79 33.57
N SER A 161 25.66 72.36 34.70
CA SER A 161 25.22 71.27 35.56
C SER A 161 23.77 71.38 35.96
N ASN A 162 22.99 70.37 35.66
CA ASN A 162 21.96 69.87 36.59
C ASN A 162 21.63 68.41 36.30
N GLU A 163 21.65 67.62 37.33
CA GLU A 163 21.18 66.23 37.35
C GLU A 163 19.78 66.15 36.84
N ALA A 164 19.62 65.52 35.71
CA ALA A 164 18.32 65.12 35.17
C ALA A 164 18.40 63.74 34.52
N ASN A 165 17.86 62.80 35.29
CA ASN A 165 17.21 61.58 34.84
C ASN A 165 17.65 60.98 33.48
N ILE A 166 18.60 60.06 33.55
CA ILE A 166 18.77 59.01 32.57
C ILE A 166 17.76 57.89 32.92
N ASP A 167 16.50 58.19 32.62
CA ASP A 167 15.42 57.20 32.82
C ASP A 167 14.39 57.30 31.69
N GLN A 168 14.84 57.31 30.43
CA GLN A 168 14.07 57.02 29.24
C GLN A 168 15.04 56.65 28.11
N ALA A 169 15.85 55.64 28.30
CA ALA A 169 16.22 54.80 27.18
C ALA A 169 14.96 53.97 26.87
N GLU A 170 14.19 54.43 25.90
CA GLU A 170 13.20 53.61 25.25
C GLU A 170 13.92 52.29 24.83
N THR A 171 13.76 51.28 25.67
CA THR A 171 14.02 49.92 25.32
C THR A 171 13.13 49.70 24.12
N VAL A 172 13.71 49.76 22.93
CA VAL A 172 13.11 49.17 21.72
C VAL A 172 12.96 47.69 22.10
N GLU A 173 11.76 47.36 22.61
CA GLU A 173 11.32 45.99 22.66
C GLU A 173 11.47 45.47 21.23
N ILE A 174 12.56 44.74 21.03
CA ILE A 174 12.62 43.81 19.90
C ILE A 174 11.49 42.85 20.18
N LYS A 175 10.29 43.16 19.71
CA LYS A 175 9.23 42.18 19.56
C LYS A 175 9.94 41.06 18.78
N GLY A 176 10.29 40.01 19.47
CA GLY A 176 10.75 38.78 18.86
C GLY A 176 9.66 38.45 17.86
N SER A 177 9.97 38.64 16.59
CA SER A 177 9.15 38.16 15.51
C SER A 177 8.97 36.68 15.82
N GLN A 178 7.78 36.32 16.32
CA GLN A 178 7.36 34.93 16.31
C GLN A 178 7.57 34.51 14.86
N ALA A 179 8.49 33.61 14.66
CA ALA A 179 8.65 32.99 13.36
C ALA A 179 7.29 32.34 13.05
N ASP A 180 6.55 32.94 12.12
CA ASP A 180 5.38 32.26 11.55
C ASP A 180 5.92 30.94 11.00
N ASP A 181 5.50 29.84 11.60
CA ASP A 181 5.88 28.49 11.15
C ASP A 181 5.48 28.34 9.68
N ILE A 182 6.38 27.76 8.88
CA ILE A 182 6.08 27.44 7.49
C ILE A 182 4.87 26.53 7.48
N ASN A 183 3.80 26.99 6.86
CA ASN A 183 2.60 26.22 6.68
C ASN A 183 2.75 25.34 5.42
N LEU A 184 3.12 24.05 5.62
CA LEU A 184 3.29 23.08 4.56
C LEU A 184 2.00 22.26 4.43
N SER A 185 1.24 22.51 3.35
CA SER A 185 0.07 21.69 3.00
C SER A 185 0.50 20.52 2.14
N GLU A 186 0.43 19.32 2.67
CA GLU A 186 0.79 18.09 1.95
C GLU A 186 -0.44 17.46 1.29
N GLN A 187 -0.28 17.05 0.04
CA GLN A 187 -1.28 16.32 -0.75
C GLN A 187 -0.63 15.10 -1.41
N TYR A 188 -1.41 14.05 -1.60
CA TYR A 188 -0.95 12.79 -2.17
C TYR A 188 -1.87 12.39 -3.33
N ILE A 189 -1.29 11.98 -4.48
CA ILE A 189 -2.08 11.40 -5.57
C ILE A 189 -2.57 10.02 -5.16
N TYR A 190 -1.69 9.23 -4.54
CA TYR A 190 -2.00 7.89 -4.06
C TYR A 190 -1.69 7.81 -2.57
N GLY A 191 -2.69 7.54 -1.74
CA GLY A 191 -2.48 7.40 -0.31
C GLY A 191 -2.73 8.67 0.48
N ASP A 192 -2.29 8.64 1.72
CA ASP A 192 -2.32 9.71 2.69
C ASP A 192 -0.92 9.85 3.29
N GLU A 193 -0.75 10.74 4.25
CA GLU A 193 0.53 10.98 4.93
C GLU A 193 1.15 9.71 5.54
N ASP A 194 0.31 8.87 6.13
CA ASP A 194 0.70 7.63 6.81
C ASP A 194 0.65 6.38 5.91
N THR A 195 -0.02 6.45 4.75
CA THR A 195 -0.23 5.30 3.86
C THR A 195 0.37 5.51 2.49
N THR A 196 1.47 4.84 2.23
CA THR A 196 2.04 4.79 0.87
C THR A 196 1.20 3.91 -0.06
N PHE A 197 1.38 4.06 -1.36
CA PHE A 197 0.78 3.17 -2.37
C PHE A 197 1.03 1.69 -2.04
N PHE A 198 2.25 1.35 -1.60
CA PHE A 198 2.59 -0.02 -1.20
C PHE A 198 1.77 -0.49 0.01
N THR A 199 1.61 0.36 1.03
CA THR A 199 0.79 0.04 2.21
C THR A 199 -0.65 -0.25 1.82
N LYS A 200 -1.22 0.50 0.86
CA LYS A 200 -2.58 0.25 0.33
C LYS A 200 -2.69 -1.05 -0.46
N MET A 201 -1.65 -1.42 -1.20
CA MET A 201 -1.64 -2.67 -1.97
C MET A 201 -1.47 -3.92 -1.10
N THR A 202 -0.77 -3.80 0.02
CA THR A 202 -0.37 -4.95 0.85
C THR A 202 -1.56 -5.82 1.30
N PRO A 203 -2.70 -5.30 1.78
CA PRO A 203 -3.85 -6.13 2.13
C PRO A 203 -4.42 -6.90 0.92
N ILE A 204 -4.44 -6.28 -0.25
CA ILE A 204 -4.91 -6.90 -1.50
C ILE A 204 -3.94 -8.01 -1.93
N LEU A 205 -2.63 -7.73 -1.88
CA LEU A 205 -1.58 -8.71 -2.20
C LEU A 205 -1.60 -9.90 -1.24
N MET A 206 -1.85 -9.66 0.04
CA MET A 206 -2.03 -10.72 1.04
C MET A 206 -3.17 -11.66 0.64
N GLY A 207 -4.35 -11.11 0.31
CA GLY A 207 -5.47 -11.89 -0.22
C GLY A 207 -5.13 -12.61 -1.52
N PHE A 208 -4.44 -11.93 -2.43
CA PHE A 208 -3.97 -12.51 -3.70
C PHE A 208 -3.08 -13.74 -3.47
N PHE A 209 -2.09 -13.68 -2.57
CA PHE A 209 -1.22 -14.82 -2.29
C PHE A 209 -1.98 -15.99 -1.65
N VAL A 210 -2.92 -15.70 -0.74
CA VAL A 210 -3.80 -16.73 -0.20
C VAL A 210 -4.57 -17.42 -1.32
N PHE A 211 -5.22 -16.65 -2.20
CA PHE A 211 -5.97 -17.19 -3.34
C PHE A 211 -5.08 -18.01 -4.27
N PHE A 212 -3.96 -17.45 -4.70
CA PHE A 212 -3.06 -18.06 -5.68
C PHE A 212 -2.58 -19.44 -5.24
N PHE A 213 -2.03 -19.54 -4.04
CA PHE A 213 -1.45 -20.80 -3.59
C PHE A 213 -2.51 -21.86 -3.25
N VAL A 214 -3.64 -21.46 -2.66
CA VAL A 214 -4.75 -22.39 -2.39
C VAL A 214 -5.37 -22.90 -3.69
N PHE A 215 -5.59 -22.01 -4.65
CA PHE A 215 -6.08 -22.36 -5.99
C PHE A 215 -5.14 -23.34 -6.71
N LEU A 216 -3.83 -23.04 -6.71
CA LEU A 216 -2.83 -23.88 -7.37
C LEU A 216 -2.83 -25.31 -6.81
N ILE A 217 -2.77 -25.43 -5.49
CA ILE A 217 -2.68 -26.75 -4.84
C ILE A 217 -3.95 -27.53 -5.00
N SER A 218 -5.10 -26.91 -4.77
CA SER A 218 -6.40 -27.61 -4.90
C SER A 218 -6.65 -28.10 -6.33
N GLY A 219 -6.24 -27.28 -7.31
CA GLY A 219 -6.35 -27.63 -8.72
C GLY A 219 -5.46 -28.80 -9.14
N MET A 220 -4.19 -28.73 -8.75
CA MET A 220 -3.22 -29.78 -9.08
C MET A 220 -3.51 -31.10 -8.36
N ALA A 221 -3.95 -31.03 -7.10
CA ALA A 221 -4.17 -32.22 -6.30
C ALA A 221 -5.30 -33.10 -6.82
N LEU A 222 -6.47 -32.54 -7.13
CA LEU A 222 -7.58 -33.30 -7.69
C LEU A 222 -7.27 -33.81 -9.10
N LEU A 223 -6.51 -33.02 -9.88
CA LEU A 223 -6.06 -33.45 -11.21
C LEU A 223 -5.12 -34.66 -11.10
N LYS A 224 -4.16 -34.65 -10.18
CA LYS A 224 -3.23 -35.77 -9.93
C LYS A 224 -4.01 -37.04 -9.56
N GLU A 225 -5.01 -36.99 -8.69
CA GLU A 225 -5.85 -38.14 -8.37
C GLU A 225 -6.62 -38.69 -9.57
N ARG A 226 -7.01 -37.82 -10.50
CA ARG A 226 -7.65 -38.23 -11.74
C ARG A 226 -6.68 -38.92 -12.70
N THR A 227 -5.53 -38.33 -12.91
CA THR A 227 -4.51 -38.87 -13.83
C THR A 227 -3.91 -40.19 -13.34
N THR A 228 -3.85 -40.39 -12.01
CA THR A 228 -3.40 -41.65 -11.38
C THR A 228 -4.50 -42.72 -11.27
N GLY A 229 -5.76 -42.38 -11.64
CA GLY A 229 -6.90 -43.31 -11.55
C GLY A 229 -7.42 -43.55 -10.11
N THR A 230 -6.91 -42.80 -9.13
CA THR A 230 -7.36 -42.91 -7.74
C THR A 230 -8.79 -42.44 -7.59
N LEU A 231 -9.18 -41.36 -8.30
CA LEU A 231 -10.55 -40.85 -8.30
C LEU A 231 -11.54 -41.85 -8.92
N ASP A 232 -11.15 -42.59 -9.97
CA ASP A 232 -11.99 -43.61 -10.61
C ASP A 232 -12.27 -44.78 -9.65
N ARG A 233 -11.26 -45.20 -8.89
CA ARG A 233 -11.41 -46.21 -7.83
C ARG A 233 -12.38 -45.75 -6.73
N LEU A 234 -12.29 -44.46 -6.36
CA LEU A 234 -13.15 -43.86 -5.35
C LEU A 234 -14.62 -43.79 -5.87
N LEU A 235 -14.82 -43.43 -7.14
CA LEU A 235 -16.13 -43.37 -7.81
C LEU A 235 -16.78 -44.78 -7.99
N ALA A 236 -15.96 -45.85 -8.04
CA ALA A 236 -16.46 -47.25 -8.04
C ALA A 236 -17.02 -47.72 -6.70
N THR A 237 -16.72 -46.98 -5.62
CA THR A 237 -17.31 -47.29 -4.30
C THR A 237 -18.68 -46.65 -4.13
N PRO A 238 -19.56 -47.12 -3.18
CA PRO A 238 -20.89 -46.56 -2.94
C PRO A 238 -20.82 -45.21 -2.23
N VAL A 239 -20.01 -44.25 -2.76
CA VAL A 239 -19.85 -42.89 -2.23
C VAL A 239 -20.57 -41.91 -3.17
N LYS A 240 -21.26 -40.93 -2.58
CA LYS A 240 -21.88 -39.86 -3.38
C LYS A 240 -20.85 -38.88 -3.83
N ARG A 241 -21.05 -38.22 -4.98
CA ARG A 241 -20.16 -37.20 -5.52
C ARG A 241 -19.99 -36.01 -4.57
N SER A 242 -21.07 -35.60 -3.94
CA SER A 242 -21.06 -34.60 -2.88
C SER A 242 -20.13 -34.98 -1.71
N ASP A 243 -20.11 -36.28 -1.30
CA ASP A 243 -19.22 -36.73 -0.23
C ASP A 243 -17.76 -36.61 -0.61
N ILE A 244 -17.44 -36.79 -1.90
CA ILE A 244 -16.11 -36.62 -2.45
C ILE A 244 -15.73 -35.14 -2.41
N VAL A 245 -16.55 -34.26 -3.01
CA VAL A 245 -16.27 -32.82 -3.04
C VAL A 245 -16.10 -32.27 -1.63
N TYR A 246 -17.05 -32.55 -0.73
CA TYR A 246 -16.94 -32.08 0.66
C TYR A 246 -15.76 -32.70 1.41
N GLY A 247 -15.39 -33.95 1.13
CA GLY A 247 -14.22 -34.58 1.73
C GLY A 247 -12.91 -33.90 1.32
N TYR A 248 -12.77 -33.55 0.03
CA TYR A 248 -11.63 -32.77 -0.47
C TYR A 248 -11.63 -31.35 0.07
N MET A 249 -12.78 -30.68 0.00
CA MET A 249 -12.90 -29.32 0.54
C MET A 249 -12.52 -29.27 2.01
N LEU A 250 -12.97 -30.22 2.84
CA LEU A 250 -12.65 -30.26 4.26
C LEU A 250 -11.16 -30.51 4.52
N ALA A 251 -10.51 -31.39 3.75
CA ALA A 251 -9.08 -31.66 3.90
C ALA A 251 -8.23 -30.45 3.51
N TYR A 252 -8.52 -29.86 2.37
CA TYR A 252 -7.78 -28.70 1.88
C TYR A 252 -8.07 -27.42 2.65
N SER A 253 -9.29 -27.27 3.19
CA SER A 253 -9.66 -26.09 4.00
C SER A 253 -8.83 -25.98 5.28
N LEU A 254 -8.48 -27.10 5.91
CA LEU A 254 -7.61 -27.10 7.09
C LEU A 254 -6.20 -26.58 6.75
N ILE A 255 -5.66 -27.00 5.61
CA ILE A 255 -4.34 -26.54 5.15
C ILE A 255 -4.41 -25.08 4.68
N ALA A 256 -5.48 -24.71 3.97
CA ALA A 256 -5.71 -23.34 3.53
C ALA A 256 -5.87 -22.38 4.72
N ALA A 257 -6.55 -22.80 5.78
CA ALA A 257 -6.66 -22.00 7.00
C ALA A 257 -5.31 -21.81 7.68
N LEU A 258 -4.51 -22.89 7.80
CA LEU A 258 -3.16 -22.79 8.37
C LEU A 258 -2.27 -21.89 7.50
N GLN A 259 -2.33 -22.05 6.18
CA GLN A 259 -1.59 -21.21 5.23
C GLN A 259 -2.01 -19.75 5.36
N THR A 260 -3.30 -19.46 5.44
CA THR A 260 -3.83 -18.11 5.62
C THR A 260 -3.26 -17.46 6.88
N VAL A 261 -3.24 -18.16 8.00
CA VAL A 261 -2.66 -17.64 9.26
C VAL A 261 -1.17 -17.33 9.07
N VAL A 262 -0.41 -18.23 8.41
CA VAL A 262 1.01 -18.00 8.15
C VAL A 262 1.22 -16.77 7.25
N ILE A 263 0.43 -16.62 6.18
CA ILE A 263 0.54 -15.48 5.26
C ILE A 263 0.19 -14.18 5.99
N VAL A 264 -0.93 -14.12 6.72
CA VAL A 264 -1.36 -12.92 7.46
C VAL A 264 -0.30 -12.50 8.48
N LEU A 265 0.17 -13.43 9.30
CA LEU A 265 1.19 -13.14 10.31
C LEU A 265 2.52 -12.73 9.67
N SER A 266 2.91 -13.37 8.56
CA SER A 266 4.12 -12.99 7.83
C SER A 266 4.00 -11.61 7.20
N THR A 267 2.84 -11.24 6.69
CA THR A 267 2.60 -9.89 6.13
C THR A 267 2.73 -8.84 7.22
N ILE A 268 2.12 -9.05 8.38
CA ILE A 268 2.20 -8.11 9.51
C ILE A 268 3.65 -8.01 10.01
N TRP A 269 4.35 -9.12 10.15
CA TRP A 269 5.69 -9.18 10.76
C TRP A 269 6.83 -8.80 9.81
N LEU A 270 6.74 -9.20 8.53
CA LEU A 270 7.80 -8.98 7.55
C LEU A 270 7.68 -7.64 6.82
N LEU A 271 6.45 -7.16 6.61
CA LEU A 271 6.20 -5.91 5.89
C LEU A 271 5.86 -4.75 6.83
N ASP A 272 5.93 -5.01 8.14
CA ASP A 272 5.60 -4.03 9.20
C ASP A 272 4.23 -3.37 8.98
N LEU A 273 3.27 -4.19 8.52
CA LEU A 273 1.93 -3.73 8.19
C LEU A 273 1.15 -3.41 9.47
N GLU A 274 0.88 -2.14 9.71
CA GLU A 274 0.00 -1.72 10.78
C GLU A 274 -1.45 -2.06 10.43
N VAL A 275 -2.10 -2.85 11.29
CA VAL A 275 -3.49 -3.26 11.12
C VAL A 275 -4.35 -2.45 12.10
N LEU A 276 -5.05 -1.44 11.59
CA LEU A 276 -5.93 -0.58 12.41
C LEU A 276 -7.14 -1.34 12.95
N GLY A 277 -7.57 -2.39 12.27
CA GLY A 277 -8.70 -3.22 12.65
C GLY A 277 -8.32 -4.48 13.45
N ASN A 278 -9.26 -5.42 13.55
CA ASN A 278 -9.04 -6.68 14.25
C ASN A 278 -8.37 -7.71 13.34
N ILE A 279 -7.22 -8.24 13.74
CA ILE A 279 -6.47 -9.28 13.00
C ILE A 279 -7.34 -10.54 12.82
N GLY A 280 -8.22 -10.86 13.78
CA GLY A 280 -9.17 -11.96 13.67
C GLY A 280 -10.12 -11.80 12.48
N ASP A 281 -10.59 -10.57 12.23
CA ASP A 281 -11.46 -10.24 11.09
C ASP A 281 -10.70 -10.43 9.77
N VAL A 282 -9.42 -10.00 9.71
CA VAL A 282 -8.53 -10.22 8.55
C VAL A 282 -8.39 -11.72 8.25
N ILE A 283 -8.15 -12.53 9.28
CA ILE A 283 -8.01 -13.99 9.13
C ILE A 283 -9.32 -14.61 8.63
N ILE A 284 -10.48 -14.22 9.17
CA ILE A 284 -11.79 -14.77 8.79
C ILE A 284 -12.10 -14.46 7.33
N VAL A 285 -11.89 -13.21 6.87
CA VAL A 285 -12.10 -12.83 5.47
C VAL A 285 -11.18 -13.63 4.54
N ASN A 286 -9.89 -13.73 4.89
CA ASN A 286 -8.93 -14.51 4.11
C ASN A 286 -9.26 -16.01 4.09
N ILE A 287 -9.74 -16.60 5.18
CA ILE A 287 -10.18 -18.01 5.20
C ILE A 287 -11.39 -18.20 4.28
N LEU A 288 -12.39 -17.32 4.34
CA LEU A 288 -13.54 -17.38 3.43
C LEU A 288 -13.08 -17.27 1.96
N PHE A 289 -12.16 -16.37 1.69
CA PHE A 289 -11.60 -16.20 0.35
C PHE A 289 -10.75 -17.41 -0.09
N ALA A 290 -9.98 -18.01 0.82
CA ALA A 290 -9.26 -19.24 0.58
C ALA A 290 -10.21 -20.43 0.22
N LEU A 291 -11.38 -20.50 0.83
CA LEU A 291 -12.40 -21.50 0.47
C LEU A 291 -12.97 -21.27 -0.93
N VAL A 292 -13.14 -20.01 -1.35
CA VAL A 292 -13.52 -19.66 -2.73
C VAL A 292 -12.42 -20.11 -3.70
N ALA A 293 -11.15 -19.81 -3.39
CA ALA A 293 -9.99 -20.23 -4.19
C ALA A 293 -9.92 -21.76 -4.34
N LEU A 294 -10.13 -22.47 -3.23
CA LEU A 294 -10.20 -23.93 -3.17
C LEU A 294 -11.28 -24.48 -4.10
N ALA A 295 -12.49 -23.93 -4.00
CA ALA A 295 -13.60 -24.35 -4.86
C ALA A 295 -13.34 -24.06 -6.35
N PHE A 296 -12.68 -22.93 -6.64
CA PHE A 296 -12.25 -22.58 -8.00
C PHE A 296 -11.22 -23.57 -8.54
N GLY A 297 -10.17 -23.88 -7.78
CA GLY A 297 -9.12 -24.82 -8.16
C GLY A 297 -9.68 -26.21 -8.45
N LEU A 298 -10.55 -26.72 -7.55
CA LEU A 298 -11.24 -28.00 -7.73
C LEU A 298 -12.08 -28.00 -9.00
N LEU A 299 -12.82 -26.92 -9.28
CA LEU A 299 -13.66 -26.82 -10.48
C LEU A 299 -12.82 -26.87 -11.77
N LEU A 300 -11.75 -26.09 -11.83
CA LEU A 300 -10.87 -26.09 -13.03
C LEU A 300 -10.14 -27.40 -13.21
N SER A 301 -9.79 -28.08 -12.12
CA SER A 301 -9.21 -29.43 -12.23
C SER A 301 -10.17 -30.43 -12.89
N THR A 302 -11.50 -30.23 -12.77
CA THR A 302 -12.48 -31.07 -13.47
C THR A 302 -12.52 -30.80 -14.97
N LEU A 303 -12.09 -29.63 -15.42
CA LEU A 303 -12.05 -29.24 -16.84
C LEU A 303 -10.71 -29.57 -17.50
N ALA A 304 -9.61 -29.51 -16.74
CA ALA A 304 -8.26 -29.80 -17.21
C ALA A 304 -8.09 -31.30 -17.52
N LYS A 305 -7.46 -31.62 -18.63
CA LYS A 305 -7.14 -33.02 -19.03
C LYS A 305 -5.73 -33.43 -18.67
N SER A 306 -4.83 -32.49 -18.45
CA SER A 306 -3.44 -32.70 -18.10
C SER A 306 -2.91 -31.62 -17.13
N GLU A 307 -1.80 -31.90 -16.46
CA GLU A 307 -1.13 -30.93 -15.59
C GLU A 307 -0.70 -29.68 -16.36
N PHE A 308 -0.28 -29.84 -17.61
CA PHE A 308 0.08 -28.74 -18.48
C PHE A 308 -1.12 -27.81 -18.77
N GLN A 309 -2.30 -28.38 -19.04
CA GLN A 309 -3.51 -27.59 -19.25
C GLN A 309 -3.94 -26.87 -17.96
N MET A 310 -3.78 -27.50 -16.80
CA MET A 310 -4.06 -26.85 -15.51
C MET A 310 -3.14 -25.65 -15.29
N MET A 311 -1.84 -25.79 -15.61
CA MET A 311 -0.89 -24.68 -15.54
C MET A 311 -1.25 -23.50 -16.45
N GLN A 312 -1.86 -23.76 -17.61
CA GLN A 312 -2.35 -22.70 -18.50
C GLN A 312 -3.58 -21.97 -17.96
N PHE A 313 -4.42 -22.63 -17.14
CA PHE A 313 -5.56 -21.99 -16.51
C PHE A 313 -5.14 -21.04 -15.38
N ILE A 314 -3.99 -21.28 -14.74
CA ILE A 314 -3.50 -20.44 -13.66
C ILE A 314 -3.36 -18.97 -14.10
N PRO A 315 -2.53 -18.59 -15.09
CA PRO A 315 -2.43 -17.21 -15.53
C PRO A 315 -3.75 -16.66 -16.06
N LEU A 316 -4.56 -17.49 -16.74
CA LEU A 316 -5.84 -17.05 -17.28
C LEU A 316 -6.83 -16.58 -16.22
N ILE A 317 -6.85 -17.22 -15.05
CA ILE A 317 -7.76 -16.88 -13.95
C ILE A 317 -7.13 -15.85 -13.00
N ILE A 318 -5.83 -15.98 -12.72
CA ILE A 318 -5.13 -15.20 -11.70
C ILE A 318 -4.81 -13.78 -12.20
N THR A 319 -4.34 -13.66 -13.45
CA THR A 319 -3.92 -12.36 -13.98
C THR A 319 -5.06 -11.33 -14.02
N PRO A 320 -6.25 -11.63 -14.54
CA PRO A 320 -7.36 -10.67 -14.49
C PRO A 320 -7.75 -10.27 -13.05
N GLN A 321 -7.72 -11.23 -12.12
CA GLN A 321 -8.02 -10.94 -10.73
C GLN A 321 -7.02 -9.97 -10.11
N LEU A 322 -5.73 -10.16 -10.37
CA LEU A 322 -4.69 -9.28 -9.85
C LEU A 322 -4.84 -7.84 -10.39
N PHE A 323 -5.00 -7.68 -11.70
CA PHE A 323 -5.10 -6.35 -12.32
C PHE A 323 -6.38 -5.59 -11.94
N ILE A 324 -7.48 -6.30 -11.72
CA ILE A 324 -8.80 -5.69 -11.47
C ILE A 324 -9.21 -5.79 -9.99
N SER A 325 -8.27 -6.14 -9.12
CA SER A 325 -8.53 -6.31 -7.68
C SER A 325 -8.62 -5.00 -6.88
N GLY A 326 -8.28 -3.87 -7.51
CA GLY A 326 -8.14 -2.57 -6.82
C GLY A 326 -6.68 -2.21 -6.47
N ILE A 327 -5.72 -3.02 -6.92
CA ILE A 327 -4.28 -2.67 -6.86
C ILE A 327 -4.04 -1.38 -7.65
N ILE A 328 -4.58 -1.31 -8.86
CA ILE A 328 -4.66 -0.07 -9.62
C ILE A 328 -6.01 0.58 -9.29
N PRO A 329 -6.07 1.90 -9.00
CA PRO A 329 -7.32 2.57 -8.70
C PRO A 329 -8.36 2.33 -9.81
N LEU A 330 -9.47 1.67 -9.46
CA LEU A 330 -10.49 1.30 -10.44
C LEU A 330 -11.16 2.52 -11.07
N ASP A 331 -11.22 3.63 -10.32
CA ASP A 331 -11.80 4.91 -10.79
C ASP A 331 -11.03 5.50 -11.98
N SER A 332 -9.76 5.12 -12.17
CA SER A 332 -8.95 5.51 -13.33
C SER A 332 -9.13 4.60 -14.54
N MET A 333 -9.86 3.49 -14.41
CA MET A 333 -10.08 2.52 -15.47
C MET A 333 -11.39 2.77 -16.21
N ALA A 334 -11.46 2.30 -17.45
CA ALA A 334 -12.69 2.37 -18.24
C ALA A 334 -13.86 1.60 -17.57
N ASP A 335 -15.09 2.10 -17.70
CA ASP A 335 -16.29 1.57 -17.03
C ASP A 335 -16.53 0.06 -17.25
N TRP A 336 -16.18 -0.45 -18.43
CA TRP A 336 -16.30 -1.88 -18.73
C TRP A 336 -15.33 -2.74 -17.90
N VAL A 337 -14.12 -2.23 -17.59
CA VAL A 337 -13.13 -2.91 -16.73
C VAL A 337 -13.64 -2.96 -15.29
N GLN A 338 -14.16 -1.84 -14.80
CA GLN A 338 -14.76 -1.76 -13.46
C GLN A 338 -15.92 -2.75 -13.31
N SER A 339 -16.73 -2.91 -14.38
CA SER A 339 -17.83 -3.87 -14.39
C SER A 339 -17.37 -5.32 -14.34
N ILE A 340 -16.25 -5.66 -15.00
CA ILE A 340 -15.62 -6.98 -14.91
C ILE A 340 -15.09 -7.23 -13.49
N GLY A 341 -14.50 -6.22 -12.85
CA GLY A 341 -14.00 -6.32 -11.48
C GLY A 341 -15.06 -6.84 -10.51
N LYS A 342 -16.30 -6.36 -10.65
CA LYS A 342 -17.43 -6.78 -9.81
C LYS A 342 -17.85 -8.25 -9.98
N VAL A 343 -17.34 -8.95 -10.99
CA VAL A 343 -17.55 -10.38 -11.21
C VAL A 343 -16.39 -11.22 -10.66
N LEU A 344 -15.36 -10.59 -10.11
CA LEU A 344 -14.17 -11.28 -9.60
C LEU A 344 -14.16 -11.33 -8.08
N PRO A 345 -13.92 -12.51 -7.47
CA PRO A 345 -13.97 -12.64 -6.01
C PRO A 345 -12.84 -11.87 -5.29
N LEU A 346 -11.67 -11.69 -5.90
CA LEU A 346 -10.57 -10.93 -5.31
C LEU A 346 -10.92 -9.44 -5.10
N TYR A 347 -11.79 -8.87 -5.93
CA TYR A 347 -12.30 -7.52 -5.77
C TYR A 347 -12.96 -7.32 -4.39
N TYR A 348 -13.85 -8.23 -4.01
CA TYR A 348 -14.57 -8.17 -2.72
C TYR A 348 -13.65 -8.49 -1.54
N ALA A 349 -12.77 -9.48 -1.70
CA ALA A 349 -11.80 -9.83 -0.67
C ALA A 349 -10.80 -8.69 -0.45
N GLY A 350 -10.25 -8.09 -1.53
CA GLY A 350 -9.34 -6.96 -1.45
C GLY A 350 -9.97 -5.72 -0.82
N HIS A 351 -11.22 -5.40 -1.20
CA HIS A 351 -11.99 -4.30 -0.62
C HIS A 351 -12.24 -4.51 0.88
N ALA A 352 -12.66 -5.70 1.29
CA ALA A 352 -12.90 -6.02 2.69
C ALA A 352 -11.60 -5.96 3.50
N LEU A 353 -10.52 -6.56 3.01
CA LEU A 353 -9.22 -6.57 3.67
C LEU A 353 -8.65 -5.15 3.81
N SER A 354 -8.71 -4.34 2.76
CA SER A 354 -8.27 -2.95 2.81
C SER A 354 -9.05 -2.14 3.83
N LYS A 355 -10.38 -2.30 3.90
CA LYS A 355 -11.21 -1.61 4.90
C LYS A 355 -10.91 -2.04 6.34
N ILE A 356 -10.63 -3.31 6.59
CA ILE A 356 -10.25 -3.77 7.94
C ILE A 356 -8.87 -3.24 8.28
N VAL A 357 -7.89 -3.42 7.40
CA VAL A 357 -6.48 -3.10 7.68
C VAL A 357 -6.25 -1.61 7.77
N LEU A 358 -6.72 -0.84 6.78
CA LEU A 358 -6.41 0.58 6.63
C LEU A 358 -7.41 1.51 7.34
N ASN A 359 -8.67 1.10 7.47
CA ASN A 359 -9.72 1.95 8.03
C ASN A 359 -10.24 1.43 9.38
N GLY A 360 -9.73 0.31 9.90
CA GLY A 360 -10.18 -0.26 11.17
C GLY A 360 -11.64 -0.75 11.16
N THR A 361 -12.23 -0.95 9.97
CA THR A 361 -13.66 -1.32 9.86
C THR A 361 -13.87 -2.74 10.36
N SER A 362 -14.85 -2.95 11.24
CA SER A 362 -15.21 -4.29 11.73
C SER A 362 -15.90 -5.12 10.64
N ILE A 363 -15.70 -6.43 10.67
CA ILE A 363 -16.28 -7.41 9.74
C ILE A 363 -17.80 -7.33 9.64
N ILE A 364 -18.48 -6.90 10.70
CA ILE A 364 -19.95 -6.77 10.76
C ILE A 364 -20.46 -5.76 9.72
N HIS A 365 -19.68 -4.71 9.42
CA HIS A 365 -20.04 -3.68 8.44
C HIS A 365 -19.70 -4.07 6.99
N LEU A 366 -19.02 -5.21 6.80
CA LEU A 366 -18.60 -5.73 5.48
C LEU A 366 -19.54 -6.84 4.97
N GLY A 367 -20.78 -6.84 5.44
CA GLY A 367 -21.77 -7.88 5.12
C GLY A 367 -21.97 -8.11 3.62
N ASN A 368 -21.93 -7.07 2.79
CA ASN A 368 -22.08 -7.20 1.35
C ASN A 368 -20.91 -7.99 0.71
N ASP A 369 -19.66 -7.68 1.08
CA ASP A 369 -18.48 -8.36 0.55
C ASP A 369 -18.48 -9.85 0.97
N LEU A 370 -18.81 -10.12 2.22
CA LEU A 370 -18.92 -11.49 2.76
C LEU A 370 -20.04 -12.30 2.12
N LEU A 371 -21.19 -11.67 1.85
CA LEU A 371 -22.31 -12.31 1.16
C LEU A 371 -21.92 -12.69 -0.27
N VAL A 372 -21.25 -11.81 -0.99
CA VAL A 372 -20.80 -12.10 -2.36
C VAL A 372 -19.75 -13.19 -2.37
N LEU A 373 -18.76 -13.17 -1.46
CA LEU A 373 -17.77 -14.25 -1.35
C LEU A 373 -18.43 -15.59 -0.99
N SER A 374 -19.40 -15.57 -0.07
CA SER A 374 -20.18 -16.78 0.30
C SER A 374 -21.01 -17.31 -0.88
N PHE A 375 -21.59 -16.43 -1.68
CA PHE A 375 -22.31 -16.76 -2.90
C PHE A 375 -21.39 -17.43 -3.94
N PHE A 376 -20.19 -16.90 -4.17
CA PHE A 376 -19.16 -17.54 -4.99
C PHE A 376 -18.84 -18.95 -4.49
N LEU A 377 -18.61 -19.10 -3.18
CA LEU A 377 -18.29 -20.40 -2.58
C LEU A 377 -19.40 -21.42 -2.84
N VAL A 378 -20.66 -21.04 -2.64
CA VAL A 378 -21.83 -21.93 -2.83
C VAL A 378 -21.98 -22.32 -4.30
N ILE A 379 -21.94 -21.34 -5.21
CA ILE A 379 -22.04 -21.61 -6.66
C ILE A 379 -20.91 -22.52 -7.14
N LEU A 380 -19.68 -22.22 -6.81
CA LEU A 380 -18.53 -23.03 -7.21
C LEU A 380 -18.59 -24.43 -6.63
N THR A 381 -19.05 -24.58 -5.40
CA THR A 381 -19.27 -25.91 -4.78
C THR A 381 -20.33 -26.71 -5.52
N ILE A 382 -21.45 -26.10 -5.88
CA ILE A 382 -22.50 -26.74 -6.69
C ILE A 382 -21.95 -27.14 -8.07
N LEU A 383 -21.22 -26.26 -8.73
CA LEU A 383 -20.60 -26.54 -10.01
C LEU A 383 -19.59 -27.69 -9.94
N ASN A 384 -18.83 -27.79 -8.84
CA ASN A 384 -17.94 -28.93 -8.58
C ASN A 384 -18.70 -30.25 -8.52
N ILE A 385 -19.80 -30.29 -7.75
CA ILE A 385 -20.63 -31.49 -7.62
C ILE A 385 -21.24 -31.90 -8.97
N VAL A 386 -21.69 -30.91 -9.75
CA VAL A 386 -22.24 -31.13 -11.09
C VAL A 386 -21.13 -31.55 -12.08
N GLY A 387 -19.97 -30.91 -12.04
CA GLY A 387 -18.82 -31.20 -12.90
C GLY A 387 -18.35 -32.65 -12.76
N LEU A 388 -18.36 -33.20 -11.54
CA LEU A 388 -18.05 -34.62 -11.31
C LEU A 388 -19.04 -35.59 -11.95
N LYS A 389 -20.24 -35.13 -12.40
CA LYS A 389 -21.16 -35.99 -13.18
C LYS A 389 -20.56 -36.47 -14.50
N ARG A 390 -19.66 -35.68 -15.10
CA ARG A 390 -19.05 -35.98 -16.40
C ARG A 390 -18.13 -37.23 -16.36
N TYR A 391 -17.65 -37.63 -15.17
CA TYR A 391 -16.66 -38.71 -15.02
C TYR A 391 -17.24 -40.07 -14.69
N ARG A 392 -18.52 -40.17 -14.34
CA ARG A 392 -19.16 -41.46 -14.21
C ARG A 392 -19.62 -41.98 -15.58
N LYS A 393 -18.74 -42.68 -16.30
CA LYS A 393 -19.20 -43.61 -17.34
C LYS A 393 -19.80 -44.79 -16.60
N VAL A 394 -21.12 -44.97 -16.73
CA VAL A 394 -21.82 -46.21 -16.35
C VAL A 394 -21.45 -47.24 -17.40
#